data_9c6790687e60fd4c57a675c76a9ad2d5
#
_entry.id   9c6790687e60fd4c57a675c76a9ad2d5
#
_cell.length_a   1.000
_cell.length_b   1.000
_cell.length_c   1.000
_cell.angle_alpha   90.00
_cell.angle_beta   90.00
_cell.angle_gamma   90.00
#
_symmetry.space_group_name_H-M   'P 1'
#
loop_
_entity.id
_entity.type
_entity.pdbx_description
1 polymer ?
#
loop_
_entity_poly.entity_id
_entity_poly.type
_entity_poly.pdbx_seq_one_letter_code
_entity_poly.pdbx_strand_id
1 'polypeptide(L)'
;KIVISTGAVTTLAGSPGSYGSTNATGTSARFRNPSGITTDGTNLYVADRLNHMIRKIVISTGAVTTLAGSGAQGSTDATGTSARFKYPEGITTDGTNLYVADSDNHKIRKIVISTGVVTTLAGSGSEGSTDGTGTSAKFKYPHGITTEGTNLYVSDSPNQMVRKIVIATGAVTTL
;
A
#
# COMPACT_ATOMS: atom_id res chain seq x y z
N LYS A 1 -3.46 -18.58 -2.03
CA LYS A 1 -4.70 -18.79 -1.24
C LYS A 1 -4.50 -20.02 -0.37
N ILE A 2 -4.84 -19.92 0.90
CA ILE A 2 -4.85 -21.04 1.85
C ILE A 2 -6.30 -21.27 2.28
N VAL A 3 -6.77 -22.51 2.18
CA VAL A 3 -8.08 -22.90 2.72
C VAL A 3 -7.86 -23.26 4.19
N ILE A 4 -8.39 -22.42 5.10
CA ILE A 4 -8.10 -22.53 6.54
C ILE A 4 -8.52 -23.90 7.10
N SER A 5 -9.67 -24.43 6.68
CA SER A 5 -10.21 -25.72 7.17
C SER A 5 -9.40 -26.94 6.77
N THR A 6 -8.66 -26.88 5.66
CA THR A 6 -7.91 -28.02 5.10
C THR A 6 -6.41 -27.79 5.00
N GLY A 7 -5.94 -26.55 5.17
CA GLY A 7 -4.55 -26.16 4.93
C GLY A 7 -4.13 -26.19 3.45
N ALA A 8 -5.06 -26.48 2.53
CA ALA A 8 -4.74 -26.56 1.10
C ALA A 8 -4.25 -25.21 0.56
N VAL A 9 -3.10 -25.21 -0.11
CA VAL A 9 -2.46 -24.02 -0.69
C VAL A 9 -2.59 -24.04 -2.21
N THR A 10 -3.07 -22.94 -2.78
CA THR A 10 -3.14 -22.75 -4.23
C THR A 10 -2.63 -21.36 -4.62
N THR A 11 -2.01 -21.23 -5.79
CA THR A 11 -1.63 -19.95 -6.37
C THR A 11 -2.85 -19.25 -6.93
N LEU A 12 -3.18 -18.04 -6.41
CA LEU A 12 -4.26 -17.21 -6.94
C LEU A 12 -3.80 -16.38 -8.14
N ALA A 13 -2.61 -15.77 -8.03
CA ALA A 13 -2.03 -14.94 -9.07
C ALA A 13 -0.51 -14.89 -8.95
N GLY A 14 0.18 -14.67 -10.08
CA GLY A 14 1.63 -14.67 -10.16
C GLY A 14 2.22 -16.02 -10.57
N SER A 15 3.51 -16.03 -10.96
CA SER A 15 4.21 -17.23 -11.39
C SER A 15 5.58 -17.31 -10.72
N PRO A 16 5.95 -18.49 -10.17
CA PRO A 16 7.26 -18.68 -9.53
C PRO A 16 8.42 -18.32 -10.47
N GLY A 17 9.42 -17.62 -9.92
CA GLY A 17 10.63 -17.26 -10.66
C GLY A 17 10.44 -16.23 -11.79
N SER A 18 9.21 -15.77 -12.07
CA SER A 18 8.92 -14.79 -13.12
C SER A 18 8.50 -13.47 -12.50
N TYR A 19 9.30 -12.43 -12.66
CA TYR A 19 8.99 -11.09 -12.19
C TYR A 19 8.57 -10.14 -13.32
N GLY A 20 7.82 -9.10 -13.00
CA GLY A 20 7.33 -8.09 -13.94
C GLY A 20 6.10 -7.37 -13.39
N SER A 21 5.43 -6.59 -14.24
CA SER A 21 4.24 -5.81 -13.90
C SER A 21 3.01 -6.17 -14.75
N THR A 22 3.03 -7.30 -15.45
CA THR A 22 1.97 -7.71 -16.38
C THR A 22 0.63 -7.84 -15.66
N ASN A 23 -0.39 -7.13 -16.15
CA ASN A 23 -1.79 -7.33 -15.81
C ASN A 23 -2.33 -8.54 -16.58
N ALA A 24 -2.85 -9.53 -15.88
CA ALA A 24 -3.40 -10.75 -16.46
C ALA A 24 -4.21 -11.51 -15.40
N THR A 25 -4.75 -12.68 -15.76
CA THR A 25 -5.48 -13.55 -14.84
C THR A 25 -4.59 -14.68 -14.34
N GLY A 26 -4.66 -14.95 -13.05
CA GLY A 26 -4.00 -16.09 -12.41
C GLY A 26 -2.48 -16.08 -12.58
N THR A 27 -1.93 -17.21 -12.98
CA THR A 27 -0.48 -17.41 -13.13
C THR A 27 0.16 -16.67 -14.31
N SER A 28 -0.63 -16.04 -15.19
CA SER A 28 -0.12 -15.18 -16.26
C SER A 28 0.24 -13.77 -15.77
N ALA A 29 -0.28 -13.35 -14.62
CA ALA A 29 0.09 -12.07 -14.00
C ALA A 29 1.53 -12.11 -13.49
N ARG A 30 2.15 -10.93 -13.38
CA ARG A 30 3.52 -10.77 -12.84
C ARG A 30 3.54 -9.71 -11.76
N PHE A 31 4.35 -9.97 -10.74
CA PHE A 31 4.68 -9.06 -9.65
C PHE A 31 6.21 -8.98 -9.50
N ARG A 32 6.67 -8.00 -8.76
CA ARG A 32 8.09 -7.87 -8.46
C ARG A 32 8.30 -7.52 -6.99
N ASN A 33 8.65 -8.54 -6.18
CA ASN A 33 8.80 -8.43 -4.73
C ASN A 33 7.56 -7.78 -4.05
N PRO A 34 6.35 -8.38 -4.23
CA PRO A 34 5.15 -7.90 -3.55
C PRO A 34 5.35 -8.03 -2.03
N SER A 35 5.00 -6.96 -1.27
CA SER A 35 5.21 -6.90 0.17
C SER A 35 3.88 -6.95 0.96
N GLY A 36 3.23 -5.80 1.17
CA GLY A 36 1.97 -5.72 1.89
C GLY A 36 0.77 -6.18 1.07
N ILE A 37 -0.22 -6.74 1.74
CA ILE A 37 -1.49 -7.16 1.15
C ILE A 37 -2.65 -6.90 2.11
N THR A 38 -3.78 -6.44 1.59
CA THR A 38 -5.03 -6.24 2.34
C THR A 38 -6.23 -6.63 1.48
N THR A 39 -7.43 -6.67 2.06
CA THR A 39 -8.66 -7.07 1.35
C THR A 39 -9.87 -6.26 1.79
N ASP A 40 -10.78 -6.02 0.84
CA ASP A 40 -12.14 -5.53 1.08
C ASP A 40 -13.19 -6.67 1.09
N GLY A 41 -12.75 -7.93 1.10
CA GLY A 41 -13.59 -9.12 1.03
C GLY A 41 -13.88 -9.60 -0.40
N THR A 42 -13.79 -8.72 -1.40
CA THR A 42 -14.01 -9.03 -2.82
C THR A 42 -12.74 -9.01 -3.63
N ASN A 43 -11.85 -8.09 -3.27
CA ASN A 43 -10.56 -7.88 -3.93
C ASN A 43 -9.42 -7.95 -2.91
N LEU A 44 -8.24 -8.30 -3.40
CA LEU A 44 -6.98 -8.08 -2.70
C LEU A 44 -6.30 -6.86 -3.29
N TYR A 45 -5.62 -6.10 -2.45
CA TYR A 45 -4.78 -4.98 -2.82
C TYR A 45 -3.35 -5.24 -2.36
N VAL A 46 -2.41 -5.17 -3.28
CA VAL A 46 -1.02 -5.59 -3.07
C VAL A 46 -0.09 -4.41 -3.34
N ALA A 47 0.80 -4.14 -2.42
CA ALA A 47 1.95 -3.27 -2.65
C ALA A 47 3.00 -4.05 -3.48
N ASP A 48 3.05 -3.78 -4.78
CA ASP A 48 3.99 -4.39 -5.74
C ASP A 48 5.30 -3.59 -5.73
N ARG A 49 6.08 -3.82 -4.66
CA ARG A 49 7.15 -2.98 -4.14
C ARG A 49 8.16 -2.54 -5.20
N LEU A 50 8.78 -3.49 -5.90
CA LEU A 50 9.82 -3.18 -6.88
C LEU A 50 9.24 -2.75 -8.25
N ASN A 51 7.92 -2.80 -8.42
CA ASN A 51 7.23 -2.20 -9.56
C ASN A 51 6.68 -0.80 -9.23
N HIS A 52 6.78 -0.33 -7.98
CA HIS A 52 6.29 0.99 -7.55
C HIS A 52 4.80 1.19 -7.85
N MET A 53 4.00 0.12 -7.66
CA MET A 53 2.57 0.07 -8.00
C MET A 53 1.75 -0.49 -6.87
N ILE A 54 0.44 -0.17 -6.88
CA ILE A 54 -0.58 -0.85 -6.10
C ILE A 54 -1.44 -1.65 -7.05
N ARG A 55 -1.47 -2.97 -6.84
CA ARG A 55 -2.18 -3.92 -7.70
C ARG A 55 -3.48 -4.36 -7.04
N LYS A 56 -4.52 -4.50 -7.84
CA LYS A 56 -5.82 -5.07 -7.45
C LYS A 56 -5.96 -6.46 -8.04
N ILE A 57 -6.42 -7.42 -7.23
CA ILE A 57 -6.72 -8.80 -7.66
C ILE A 57 -8.17 -9.11 -7.31
N VAL A 58 -8.98 -9.44 -8.27
CA VAL A 58 -10.36 -9.92 -8.04
C VAL A 58 -10.28 -11.35 -7.50
N ILE A 59 -10.76 -11.59 -6.27
CA ILE A 59 -10.59 -12.89 -5.58
C ILE A 59 -11.27 -14.04 -6.32
N SER A 60 -12.46 -13.80 -6.91
CA SER A 60 -13.23 -14.83 -7.58
C SER A 60 -12.65 -15.30 -8.91
N THR A 61 -11.91 -14.43 -9.61
CA THR A 61 -11.39 -14.72 -10.97
C THR A 61 -9.87 -14.80 -11.04
N GLY A 62 -9.15 -14.25 -10.05
CA GLY A 62 -7.70 -14.08 -10.11
C GLY A 62 -7.25 -12.99 -11.09
N ALA A 63 -8.17 -12.15 -11.61
CA ALA A 63 -7.82 -11.06 -12.53
C ALA A 63 -7.02 -9.99 -11.79
N VAL A 64 -5.84 -9.65 -12.32
CA VAL A 64 -4.91 -8.67 -11.76
C VAL A 64 -4.88 -7.43 -12.63
N THR A 65 -5.05 -6.27 -12.01
CA THR A 65 -4.95 -4.94 -12.63
C THR A 65 -4.08 -4.02 -11.80
N THR A 66 -3.57 -2.94 -12.40
CA THR A 66 -2.92 -1.85 -11.67
C THR A 66 -3.99 -0.85 -11.21
N LEU A 67 -4.13 -0.66 -9.89
CA LEU A 67 -5.03 0.35 -9.33
C LEU A 67 -4.38 1.74 -9.35
N ALA A 68 -3.10 1.83 -8.94
CA ALA A 68 -2.36 3.09 -8.90
C ALA A 68 -0.85 2.84 -9.04
N GLY A 69 -0.14 3.86 -9.52
CA GLY A 69 1.30 3.83 -9.74
C GLY A 69 1.69 3.63 -11.19
N SER A 70 2.60 4.47 -11.69
CA SER A 70 3.08 4.46 -13.07
C SER A 70 4.15 3.40 -13.35
N GLY A 71 4.73 2.79 -12.31
CA GLY A 71 5.94 1.96 -12.40
C GLY A 71 7.24 2.76 -12.29
N ALA A 72 7.21 4.06 -12.47
CA ALA A 72 8.36 4.93 -12.20
C ALA A 72 8.37 5.37 -10.74
N GLN A 73 9.57 5.48 -10.16
CA GLN A 73 9.76 6.01 -8.81
C GLN A 73 9.32 7.48 -8.73
N GLY A 74 8.77 7.89 -7.61
CA GLY A 74 8.39 9.26 -7.32
C GLY A 74 7.32 9.34 -6.23
N SER A 75 6.84 10.57 -5.94
CA SER A 75 5.85 10.83 -4.89
C SER A 75 4.66 11.66 -5.39
N THR A 76 4.38 11.62 -6.69
CA THR A 76 3.32 12.41 -7.33
C THR A 76 1.94 11.94 -6.87
N ASP A 77 1.14 12.87 -6.34
CA ASP A 77 -0.29 12.70 -6.10
C ASP A 77 -1.04 12.87 -7.45
N ALA A 78 -1.83 11.88 -7.84
CA ALA A 78 -2.58 11.86 -9.09
C ALA A 78 -3.60 10.71 -9.11
N THR A 79 -4.30 10.50 -10.19
CA THR A 79 -5.27 9.41 -10.34
C THR A 79 -4.65 8.21 -11.07
N GLY A 80 -4.86 7.02 -10.50
CA GLY A 80 -4.50 5.74 -11.12
C GLY A 80 -3.01 5.66 -11.48
N THR A 81 -2.71 5.30 -12.72
CA THR A 81 -1.33 5.13 -13.21
C THR A 81 -0.56 6.43 -13.43
N SER A 82 -1.18 7.60 -13.27
CA SER A 82 -0.46 8.89 -13.26
C SER A 82 0.21 9.16 -11.91
N ALA A 83 -0.21 8.52 -10.83
CA ALA A 83 0.43 8.60 -9.52
C ALA A 83 1.80 7.90 -9.53
N ARG A 84 2.65 8.27 -8.57
CA ARG A 84 3.95 7.62 -8.37
C ARG A 84 4.16 7.26 -6.91
N PHE A 85 4.81 6.12 -6.72
CA PHE A 85 5.27 5.61 -5.43
C PHE A 85 6.77 5.30 -5.49
N LYS A 86 7.39 5.12 -4.34
CA LYS A 86 8.77 4.66 -4.25
C LYS A 86 8.89 3.58 -3.19
N TYR A 87 9.01 2.32 -3.62
CA TYR A 87 9.05 1.13 -2.78
C TYR A 87 7.89 1.09 -1.75
N PRO A 88 6.61 1.06 -2.20
CA PRO A 88 5.47 0.91 -1.28
C PRO A 88 5.57 -0.43 -0.55
N GLU A 89 5.40 -0.42 0.77
CA GLU A 89 5.58 -1.59 1.64
C GLU A 89 4.25 -2.06 2.23
N GLY A 90 3.85 -1.53 3.37
CA GLY A 90 2.61 -1.90 4.04
C GLY A 90 1.39 -1.27 3.38
N ILE A 91 0.26 -1.97 3.44
CA ILE A 91 -1.02 -1.50 2.92
C ILE A 91 -2.17 -2.01 3.81
N THR A 92 -3.14 -1.15 4.08
CA THR A 92 -4.37 -1.49 4.80
C THR A 92 -5.58 -0.80 4.18
N THR A 93 -6.79 -1.17 4.57
CA THR A 93 -8.04 -0.60 4.04
C THR A 93 -9.09 -0.38 5.12
N ASP A 94 -9.89 0.69 4.95
CA ASP A 94 -11.14 0.92 5.69
C ASP A 94 -12.39 0.47 4.90
N GLY A 95 -12.19 -0.24 3.78
CA GLY A 95 -13.25 -0.67 2.85
C GLY A 95 -13.56 0.35 1.74
N THR A 96 -13.24 1.63 1.93
CA THR A 96 -13.45 2.71 0.95
C THR A 96 -12.13 3.24 0.39
N ASN A 97 -11.12 3.30 1.24
CA ASN A 97 -9.78 3.77 0.92
C ASN A 97 -8.73 2.72 1.24
N LEU A 98 -7.61 2.82 0.55
CA LEU A 98 -6.37 2.15 0.93
C LEU A 98 -5.43 3.18 1.56
N TYR A 99 -4.64 2.72 2.50
CA TYR A 99 -3.57 3.49 3.13
C TYR A 99 -2.27 2.73 2.93
N VAL A 100 -1.28 3.40 2.34
CA VAL A 100 -0.03 2.79 1.88
C VAL A 100 1.15 3.47 2.57
N ALA A 101 2.02 2.69 3.17
CA ALA A 101 3.34 3.13 3.59
C ALA A 101 4.23 3.24 2.33
N ASP A 102 4.39 4.46 1.81
CA ASP A 102 5.23 4.80 0.65
C ASP A 102 6.66 5.03 1.16
N SER A 103 7.33 3.92 1.46
CA SER A 103 8.45 3.81 2.38
C SER A 103 9.59 4.75 2.04
N ASP A 104 10.15 4.66 0.84
CA ASP A 104 11.28 5.50 0.41
C ASP A 104 10.90 6.95 0.06
N ASN A 105 9.60 7.27 0.10
CA ASN A 105 9.12 8.65 0.05
C ASN A 105 8.84 9.21 1.46
N HIS A 106 8.99 8.41 2.53
CA HIS A 106 8.73 8.82 3.92
C HIS A 106 7.33 9.39 4.12
N LYS A 107 6.33 8.77 3.44
CA LYS A 107 4.94 9.23 3.40
C LYS A 107 3.95 8.11 3.66
N ILE A 108 2.78 8.50 4.14
CA ILE A 108 1.59 7.66 4.15
C ILE A 108 0.64 8.21 3.09
N ARG A 109 0.31 7.36 2.10
CA ARG A 109 -0.54 7.73 0.98
C ARG A 109 -1.94 7.13 1.15
N LYS A 110 -2.96 7.91 0.78
CA LYS A 110 -4.36 7.48 0.72
C LYS A 110 -4.74 7.27 -0.75
N ILE A 111 -5.46 6.19 -1.04
CA ILE A 111 -6.01 5.89 -2.37
C ILE A 111 -7.51 5.65 -2.22
N VAL A 112 -8.35 6.42 -2.90
CA VAL A 112 -9.79 6.16 -2.99
C VAL A 112 -10.02 4.97 -3.92
N ILE A 113 -10.55 3.86 -3.42
CA ILE A 113 -10.64 2.58 -4.18
C ILE A 113 -11.48 2.73 -5.45
N SER A 114 -12.60 3.46 -5.38
CA SER A 114 -13.55 3.60 -6.49
C SER A 114 -13.03 4.45 -7.65
N THR A 115 -12.14 5.42 -7.38
CA THR A 115 -11.65 6.39 -8.38
C THR A 115 -10.18 6.25 -8.71
N GLY A 116 -9.41 5.58 -7.84
CA GLY A 116 -7.95 5.50 -7.95
C GLY A 116 -7.22 6.82 -7.63
N VAL A 117 -7.90 7.82 -7.06
CA VAL A 117 -7.27 9.08 -6.64
C VAL A 117 -6.30 8.82 -5.49
N VAL A 118 -5.05 9.22 -5.68
CA VAL A 118 -3.95 9.11 -4.71
C VAL A 118 -3.63 10.49 -4.15
N THR A 119 -3.58 10.58 -2.82
CA THR A 119 -3.18 11.80 -2.09
C THR A 119 -2.20 11.45 -0.97
N THR A 120 -1.38 12.41 -0.56
CA THR A 120 -0.54 12.29 0.63
C THR A 120 -1.38 12.59 1.87
N LEU A 121 -1.56 11.60 2.76
CA LEU A 121 -2.25 11.78 4.04
C LEU A 121 -1.33 12.38 5.10
N ALA A 122 -0.09 11.88 5.19
CA ALA A 122 0.89 12.35 6.16
C ALA A 122 2.33 12.10 5.66
N GLY A 123 3.27 12.87 6.20
CA GLY A 123 4.68 12.77 5.88
C GLY A 123 5.15 13.85 4.91
N SER A 124 6.24 14.56 5.30
CA SER A 124 6.82 15.66 4.51
C SER A 124 7.56 15.18 3.25
N GLY A 125 7.97 13.92 3.21
CA GLY A 125 8.89 13.39 2.20
C GLY A 125 10.36 13.47 2.59
N SER A 126 10.68 14.04 3.76
CA SER A 126 12.01 14.04 4.35
C SER A 126 12.05 13.10 5.55
N GLU A 127 13.18 12.44 5.77
CA GLU A 127 13.40 11.59 6.95
C GLU A 127 13.26 12.39 8.25
N GLY A 128 12.74 11.75 9.27
CA GLY A 128 12.63 12.29 10.62
C GLY A 128 11.56 11.60 11.45
N SER A 129 11.37 12.07 12.70
CA SER A 129 10.43 11.49 13.67
C SER A 129 9.45 12.53 14.24
N THR A 130 9.33 13.70 13.62
CA THR A 130 8.50 14.80 14.13
C THR A 130 7.02 14.46 14.03
N ASP A 131 6.30 14.63 15.13
CA ASP A 131 4.84 14.64 15.17
C ASP A 131 4.31 15.90 14.49
N GLY A 132 3.08 15.85 13.99
CA GLY A 132 2.47 17.00 13.30
C GLY A 132 1.24 16.60 12.50
N THR A 133 0.68 17.53 11.73
CA THR A 133 -0.51 17.26 10.92
C THR A 133 -0.14 17.22 9.44
N GLY A 134 -0.60 16.17 8.75
CA GLY A 134 -0.38 15.99 7.32
C GLY A 134 1.10 16.01 6.96
N THR A 135 1.48 16.88 6.03
CA THR A 135 2.87 16.98 5.55
C THR A 135 3.84 17.68 6.53
N SER A 136 3.36 18.18 7.67
CA SER A 136 4.24 18.69 8.74
C SER A 136 4.88 17.55 9.55
N ALA A 137 4.29 16.36 9.57
CA ALA A 137 4.87 15.18 10.21
C ALA A 137 6.04 14.63 9.39
N LYS A 138 6.93 13.90 10.05
CA LYS A 138 8.04 13.18 9.40
C LYS A 138 8.04 11.72 9.81
N PHE A 139 8.41 10.86 8.89
CA PHE A 139 8.65 9.43 9.06
C PHE A 139 10.05 9.08 8.52
N LYS A 140 10.51 7.89 8.87
CA LYS A 140 11.73 7.35 8.30
C LYS A 140 11.49 5.91 7.84
N TYR A 141 11.36 5.71 6.53
CA TYR A 141 11.05 4.41 5.91
C TYR A 141 9.89 3.70 6.64
N PRO A 142 8.67 4.29 6.70
CA PRO A 142 7.51 3.65 7.34
C PRO A 142 7.25 2.32 6.64
N HIS A 143 6.95 1.26 7.42
CA HIS A 143 6.90 -0.10 6.90
C HIS A 143 5.50 -0.73 7.02
N GLY A 144 5.15 -1.23 8.21
CA GLY A 144 3.85 -1.82 8.48
C GLY A 144 2.79 -0.77 8.74
N ILE A 145 1.57 -1.03 8.31
CA ILE A 145 0.43 -0.14 8.56
C ILE A 145 -0.83 -0.98 8.79
N THR A 146 -1.65 -0.58 9.77
CA THR A 146 -2.97 -1.16 10.01
C THR A 146 -3.96 -0.09 10.42
N THR A 147 -5.26 -0.41 10.40
CA THR A 147 -6.34 0.50 10.81
C THR A 147 -7.36 -0.20 11.69
N GLU A 148 -7.97 0.55 12.61
CA GLU A 148 -9.20 0.16 13.31
C GLU A 148 -10.42 0.98 12.83
N GLY A 149 -10.30 1.68 11.69
CA GLY A 149 -11.37 2.45 11.06
C GLY A 149 -11.25 3.96 11.22
N THR A 150 -10.82 4.46 12.39
CA THR A 150 -10.67 5.92 12.65
C THR A 150 -9.24 6.40 12.65
N ASN A 151 -8.32 5.51 12.99
CA ASN A 151 -6.89 5.78 13.03
C ASN A 151 -6.10 4.74 12.23
N LEU A 152 -4.92 5.14 11.81
CA LEU A 152 -3.88 4.25 11.32
C LEU A 152 -2.80 4.11 12.38
N TYR A 153 -2.21 2.93 12.44
CA TYR A 153 -1.02 2.64 13.22
C TYR A 153 0.09 2.21 12.28
N VAL A 154 1.23 2.90 12.37
CA VAL A 154 2.35 2.75 11.44
C VAL A 154 3.61 2.37 12.20
N SER A 155 4.28 1.30 11.78
CA SER A 155 5.64 1.02 12.25
C SER A 155 6.63 1.92 11.49
N ASP A 156 7.19 2.88 12.21
CA ASP A 156 8.22 3.80 11.74
C ASP A 156 9.58 3.20 12.13
N SER A 157 9.94 2.10 11.43
CA SER A 157 10.91 1.11 11.91
C SER A 157 12.32 1.66 12.18
N PRO A 158 12.96 2.45 11.30
CA PRO A 158 14.28 3.01 11.60
C PRO A 158 14.28 4.09 12.69
N ASN A 159 13.10 4.67 13.00
CA ASN A 159 12.91 5.53 14.17
C ASN A 159 12.59 4.74 15.44
N GLN A 160 12.34 3.41 15.35
CA GLN A 160 11.96 2.54 16.46
C GLN A 160 10.68 3.01 17.16
N MET A 161 9.72 3.50 16.38
CA MET A 161 8.48 4.10 16.86
C MET A 161 7.24 3.41 16.27
N VAL A 162 6.16 3.44 17.02
CA VAL A 162 4.81 3.22 16.50
C VAL A 162 4.09 4.56 16.46
N ARG A 163 3.61 4.93 15.26
CA ARG A 163 2.96 6.23 15.04
C ARG A 163 1.47 6.01 14.82
N LYS A 164 0.66 6.84 15.47
CA LYS A 164 -0.78 6.92 15.25
C LYS A 164 -1.11 8.09 14.32
N ILE A 165 -2.01 7.87 13.37
CA ILE A 165 -2.51 8.91 12.47
C ILE A 165 -4.04 8.93 12.54
N VAL A 166 -4.62 10.07 12.89
CA VAL A 166 -6.07 10.28 12.83
C VAL A 166 -6.45 10.47 11.36
N ILE A 167 -7.25 9.56 10.79
CA ILE A 167 -7.56 9.54 9.35
C ILE A 167 -8.25 10.83 8.90
N ALA A 168 -9.18 11.35 9.71
CA ALA A 168 -9.97 12.52 9.37
C ALA A 168 -9.15 13.82 9.27
N THR A 169 -8.07 13.93 10.05
CA THR A 169 -7.29 15.18 10.16
C THR A 169 -5.86 15.06 9.65
N GLY A 170 -5.35 13.85 9.51
CA GLY A 170 -3.94 13.59 9.23
C GLY A 170 -3.01 13.90 10.42
N ALA A 171 -3.55 14.09 11.63
CA ALA A 171 -2.75 14.34 12.83
C ALA A 171 -1.95 13.09 13.20
N VAL A 172 -0.63 13.24 13.32
CA VAL A 172 0.34 12.19 13.63
C VAL A 172 0.88 12.40 15.03
N THR A 173 0.86 11.35 15.85
CA THR A 173 1.44 11.30 17.19
C THR A 173 2.24 10.02 17.39
N THR A 174 3.28 10.08 18.21
CA THR A 174 3.99 8.89 18.69
C THR A 174 3.21 8.25 19.84
N LEU A 175 3.13 6.92 19.88
CA LEU A 175 2.50 6.14 20.98
C LEU A 175 3.53 5.83 22.07
#